data_5dfeffe35e05cd6c5869f17100ee895b
#
_entry.id   5dfeffe35e05cd6c5869f17100ee895b
#
_cell.length_a   1.000
_cell.length_b   1.000
_cell.length_c   1.000
_cell.angle_alpha   90.00
_cell.angle_beta   90.00
_cell.angle_gamma   90.00
#
_symmetry.space_group_name_H-M   'P 1'
#
loop_
_entity.id
_entity.type
_entity.pdbx_description
1 polymer ?
#
loop_
_entity_poly.entity_id
_entity_poly.type
_entity_poly.pdbx_seq_one_letter_code
_entity_poly.pdbx_strand_id
1 'polypeptide(L)'
;ERFDFDPSSLREDEAIGGVDGLARRMADKRFADLGIDREEVQEFLAAAPQAAAAFARLYDKSHPEAERADDPAGEARRAIERWQNHFADLDHAAEDLADELRLSRGDISTALVERMREKHRLTVRILPADVVPGLVHRLDLHARQLQLSEMLGGAARRFQIARQIASLEYRDAIDTLVEGAGLSSAEARQILRDHVTDYVALALLMPYRRFLRACEQTNYDLTILVRRFTVSFDQLAQRLTTLQRVGERGLPFFCAHFDRAGFMLQFTAGASGAVYPLEGIRRPQWVPYATFERRGALLTQFVTFGEGEAAPRKWFNLARTIEDDGVAFYSRRAIVLGLEARFSDQLTQSQGIALGPLDTAGP
;
A
#
# COMPACT_ATOMS: atom_id res chain seq x y z
N GLU A 1 47.31 -11.40 -8.05
CA GLU A 1 46.06 -12.06 -7.72
C GLU A 1 44.91 -11.04 -7.87
N ARG A 2 44.14 -11.20 -8.94
CA ARG A 2 42.91 -10.42 -9.13
C ARG A 2 41.83 -11.06 -8.29
N PHE A 3 41.33 -10.36 -7.28
CA PHE A 3 40.08 -10.70 -6.64
C PHE A 3 38.96 -10.47 -7.68
N ASP A 4 38.44 -11.55 -8.27
CA ASP A 4 37.21 -11.51 -9.05
C ASP A 4 36.07 -11.34 -8.05
N PHE A 5 35.61 -10.11 -7.90
CA PHE A 5 34.45 -9.76 -7.11
C PHE A 5 33.21 -10.13 -7.93
N ASP A 6 32.50 -11.15 -7.53
CA ASP A 6 31.23 -11.56 -8.12
C ASP A 6 30.07 -10.75 -7.49
N PRO A 7 29.43 -9.83 -8.26
CA PRO A 7 28.32 -9.05 -7.75
C PRO A 7 27.07 -9.87 -7.37
N SER A 8 26.99 -11.16 -7.75
CA SER A 8 25.89 -12.04 -7.38
C SER A 8 25.97 -12.46 -5.92
N SER A 9 27.16 -12.52 -5.34
CA SER A 9 27.37 -12.89 -3.93
C SER A 9 26.79 -11.87 -2.95
N LEU A 10 26.86 -10.56 -3.26
CA LEU A 10 26.25 -9.51 -2.44
C LEU A 10 24.72 -9.58 -2.38
N ARG A 11 24.08 -10.04 -3.47
CA ARG A 11 22.62 -10.17 -3.51
C ARG A 11 22.12 -11.41 -2.73
N GLU A 12 22.96 -12.41 -2.62
CA GLU A 12 22.67 -13.62 -1.83
C GLU A 12 22.83 -13.34 -0.34
N ASP A 13 23.82 -12.56 0.06
CA ASP A 13 24.03 -12.14 1.46
C ASP A 13 22.88 -11.24 1.97
N GLU A 14 22.37 -10.31 1.14
CA GLU A 14 21.21 -9.49 1.47
C GLU A 14 19.93 -10.33 1.62
N ALA A 15 19.72 -11.30 0.75
CA ALA A 15 18.54 -12.18 0.79
C ALA A 15 18.51 -13.11 2.02
N ILE A 16 19.69 -13.45 2.57
CA ILE A 16 19.83 -14.30 3.77
C ILE A 16 19.73 -13.48 5.06
N GLY A 17 19.88 -12.14 4.97
CA GLY A 17 20.01 -11.25 6.13
C GLY A 17 21.37 -11.39 6.82
N GLY A 18 22.40 -11.81 6.08
CA GLY A 18 23.77 -12.03 6.57
C GLY A 18 23.89 -13.10 7.66
N VAL A 19 24.96 -13.01 8.45
CA VAL A 19 25.22 -13.91 9.59
C VAL A 19 24.09 -13.87 10.61
N ASP A 20 23.53 -12.69 10.90
CA ASP A 20 22.48 -12.52 11.91
C ASP A 20 21.14 -13.13 11.47
N GLY A 21 20.81 -13.06 10.18
CA GLY A 21 19.63 -13.69 9.63
C GLY A 21 19.72 -15.22 9.62
N LEU A 22 20.89 -15.76 9.27
CA LEU A 22 21.13 -17.18 9.27
C LEU A 22 21.20 -17.74 10.72
N ALA A 23 21.86 -17.03 11.64
CA ALA A 23 21.94 -17.39 13.05
C ALA A 23 20.55 -17.44 13.71
N ARG A 24 19.64 -16.50 13.38
CA ARG A 24 18.25 -16.53 13.84
C ARG A 24 17.51 -17.79 13.39
N ARG A 25 17.67 -18.20 12.13
CA ARG A 25 17.04 -19.43 11.62
C ARG A 25 17.60 -20.68 12.31
N MET A 26 18.88 -20.71 12.57
CA MET A 26 19.55 -21.81 13.25
C MET A 26 19.31 -21.83 14.77
N ALA A 27 18.88 -20.72 15.37
CA ALA A 27 18.47 -20.64 16.77
C ALA A 27 17.02 -21.13 17.02
N ASP A 28 16.30 -21.62 16.00
CA ASP A 28 15.00 -22.26 16.17
C ASP A 28 15.08 -23.43 17.14
N LYS A 29 14.07 -23.61 18.00
CA LYS A 29 13.97 -24.68 18.99
C LYS A 29 14.25 -26.08 18.44
N ARG A 30 14.02 -26.31 17.16
CA ARG A 30 14.28 -27.58 16.46
C ARG A 30 15.75 -27.86 16.24
N PHE A 31 16.60 -26.83 16.28
CA PHE A 31 18.05 -26.93 16.17
C PHE A 31 18.73 -26.66 17.51
N ALA A 32 17.97 -26.36 18.58
CA ALA A 32 18.53 -26.06 19.89
C ALA A 32 19.40 -27.20 20.46
N ASP A 33 19.04 -28.45 20.14
CA ASP A 33 19.81 -29.65 20.59
C ASP A 33 21.14 -29.85 19.83
N LEU A 34 21.34 -29.11 18.71
CA LEU A 34 22.57 -29.20 17.90
C LEU A 34 23.68 -28.29 18.44
N GLY A 35 23.35 -27.34 19.31
CA GLY A 35 24.32 -26.47 19.97
C GLY A 35 25.11 -25.56 19.01
N ILE A 36 24.55 -25.20 17.85
CA ILE A 36 25.24 -24.40 16.83
C ILE A 36 25.43 -22.98 17.37
N ASP A 37 26.69 -22.55 17.40
CA ASP A 37 27.03 -21.20 17.82
C ASP A 37 27.15 -20.21 16.64
N ARG A 38 27.35 -18.94 16.97
CA ARG A 38 27.41 -17.86 15.95
C ARG A 38 28.69 -17.96 15.10
N GLU A 39 29.75 -18.49 15.64
CA GLU A 39 31.05 -18.66 14.96
C GLU A 39 30.94 -19.75 13.88
N GLU A 40 30.29 -20.86 14.20
CA GLU A 40 29.96 -21.93 13.22
C GLU A 40 29.04 -21.46 12.11
N VAL A 41 28.06 -20.60 12.42
CA VAL A 41 27.19 -19.99 11.40
C VAL A 41 28.00 -19.11 10.46
N GLN A 42 28.93 -18.32 10.97
CA GLN A 42 29.82 -17.49 10.19
C GLN A 42 30.74 -18.29 9.29
N GLU A 43 31.33 -19.37 9.84
CA GLU A 43 32.14 -20.32 9.08
C GLU A 43 31.32 -21.01 7.97
N PHE A 44 30.11 -21.44 8.27
CA PHE A 44 29.23 -22.06 7.29
C PHE A 44 28.88 -21.09 6.14
N LEU A 45 28.55 -19.84 6.46
CA LEU A 45 28.27 -18.82 5.45
C LEU A 45 29.50 -18.52 4.57
N ALA A 46 30.69 -18.49 5.18
CA ALA A 46 31.94 -18.22 4.45
C ALA A 46 32.41 -19.44 3.61
N ALA A 47 32.25 -20.65 4.11
CA ALA A 47 32.70 -21.86 3.45
C ALA A 47 31.76 -22.36 2.34
N ALA A 48 30.45 -22.13 2.49
CA ALA A 48 29.43 -22.65 1.58
C ALA A 48 28.25 -21.70 1.40
N PRO A 49 28.43 -20.48 0.82
CA PRO A 49 27.42 -19.46 0.73
C PRO A 49 26.16 -19.90 -0.02
N GLN A 50 26.32 -20.70 -1.07
CA GLN A 50 25.18 -21.24 -1.83
C GLN A 50 24.37 -22.27 -1.02
N ALA A 51 25.03 -23.10 -0.20
CA ALA A 51 24.37 -24.05 0.67
C ALA A 51 23.65 -23.32 1.82
N ALA A 52 24.24 -22.26 2.37
CA ALA A 52 23.63 -21.40 3.37
C ALA A 52 22.39 -20.68 2.80
N ALA A 53 22.45 -20.18 1.56
CA ALA A 53 21.32 -19.60 0.86
C ALA A 53 20.20 -20.63 0.59
N ALA A 54 20.57 -21.84 0.17
CA ALA A 54 19.60 -22.93 -0.04
C ALA A 54 18.94 -23.35 1.27
N PHE A 55 19.70 -23.44 2.36
CA PHE A 55 19.16 -23.72 3.71
C PHE A 55 18.17 -22.62 4.13
N ALA A 56 18.54 -21.35 4.02
CA ALA A 56 17.67 -20.24 4.37
C ALA A 56 16.34 -20.29 3.59
N ARG A 57 16.40 -20.49 2.28
CA ARG A 57 15.20 -20.63 1.42
C ARG A 57 14.33 -21.83 1.79
N LEU A 58 14.94 -22.98 2.10
CA LEU A 58 14.21 -24.17 2.52
C LEU A 58 13.58 -24.00 3.89
N TYR A 59 14.31 -23.36 4.82
CA TYR A 59 13.80 -23.03 6.14
C TYR A 59 12.59 -22.10 6.04
N ASP A 60 12.73 -20.98 5.32
CA ASP A 60 11.66 -20.00 5.13
C ASP A 60 10.43 -20.62 4.45
N LYS A 61 10.64 -21.46 3.44
CA LYS A 61 9.56 -22.19 2.75
C LYS A 61 8.84 -23.19 3.65
N SER A 62 9.55 -23.84 4.56
CA SER A 62 8.98 -24.82 5.50
C SER A 62 8.43 -24.17 6.77
N HIS A 63 8.79 -22.91 7.03
CA HIS A 63 8.40 -22.17 8.23
C HIS A 63 7.87 -20.76 7.88
N PRO A 64 6.78 -20.66 7.13
CA PRO A 64 6.20 -19.37 6.74
C PRO A 64 5.72 -18.55 7.96
N GLU A 65 5.63 -19.17 9.14
CA GLU A 65 5.25 -18.50 10.38
C GLU A 65 6.44 -17.85 11.10
N ALA A 66 7.67 -18.35 10.91
CA ALA A 66 8.86 -17.78 11.53
C ALA A 66 9.26 -16.42 10.91
N GLU A 67 9.16 -16.30 9.58
CA GLU A 67 9.28 -15.01 8.89
C GLU A 67 8.19 -14.02 9.29
N ARG A 68 7.00 -14.52 9.61
CA ARG A 68 5.84 -13.72 10.01
C ARG A 68 5.97 -13.13 11.42
N ALA A 69 6.78 -13.71 12.30
CA ALA A 69 6.95 -13.23 13.67
C ALA A 69 7.77 -11.94 13.76
N ASP A 70 8.70 -11.71 12.83
CA ASP A 70 9.61 -10.55 12.79
C ASP A 70 9.29 -9.57 11.64
N ASP A 71 8.11 -9.66 11.00
CA ASP A 71 7.68 -8.76 9.94
C ASP A 71 6.58 -7.80 10.45
N PRO A 72 6.94 -6.60 10.94
CA PRO A 72 5.98 -5.62 11.41
C PRO A 72 4.97 -5.19 10.33
N ALA A 73 5.40 -5.13 9.07
CA ALA A 73 4.54 -4.76 7.95
C ALA A 73 3.52 -5.87 7.66
N GLY A 74 3.94 -7.13 7.70
CA GLY A 74 3.05 -8.29 7.59
C GLY A 74 2.09 -8.40 8.76
N GLU A 75 2.52 -8.08 9.98
CA GLU A 75 1.66 -8.07 11.15
C GLU A 75 0.56 -7.00 11.02
N ALA A 76 0.92 -5.78 10.66
CA ALA A 76 -0.02 -4.70 10.41
C ALA A 76 -0.98 -5.03 9.26
N ARG A 77 -0.47 -5.60 8.16
CA ARG A 77 -1.28 -6.03 7.02
C ARG A 77 -2.33 -7.05 7.43
N ARG A 78 -1.95 -8.10 8.18
CA ARG A 78 -2.92 -9.09 8.69
C ARG A 78 -4.00 -8.47 9.56
N ALA A 79 -3.67 -7.44 10.35
CA ALA A 79 -4.66 -6.69 11.11
C ALA A 79 -5.63 -5.95 10.18
N ILE A 80 -5.14 -5.24 9.17
CA ILE A 80 -5.96 -4.53 8.18
C ILE A 80 -6.89 -5.51 7.44
N GLU A 81 -6.39 -6.67 7.03
CA GLU A 81 -7.16 -7.72 6.36
C GLU A 81 -8.28 -8.29 7.22
N ARG A 82 -8.07 -8.46 8.54
CA ARG A 82 -9.14 -8.89 9.48
C ARG A 82 -10.32 -7.93 9.48
N TRP A 83 -10.10 -6.63 9.34
CA TRP A 83 -11.14 -5.61 9.19
C TRP A 83 -11.61 -5.41 7.75
N GLN A 84 -11.12 -6.23 6.80
CA GLN A 84 -11.39 -6.05 5.37
C GLN A 84 -11.09 -4.62 4.89
N ASN A 85 -10.08 -3.99 5.49
CA ASN A 85 -9.72 -2.60 5.25
C ASN A 85 -10.91 -1.63 5.37
N HIS A 86 -11.83 -1.90 6.31
CA HIS A 86 -13.01 -1.05 6.57
C HIS A 86 -13.18 -0.80 8.06
N PHE A 87 -13.08 0.46 8.46
CA PHE A 87 -13.19 0.92 9.84
C PHE A 87 -14.48 1.72 10.02
N ALA A 88 -15.58 1.02 10.31
CA ALA A 88 -16.95 1.55 10.21
C ALA A 88 -17.16 2.84 11.00
N ASP A 89 -16.73 2.91 12.26
CA ASP A 89 -16.94 4.06 13.13
C ASP A 89 -16.17 5.29 12.63
N LEU A 90 -14.92 5.09 12.20
CA LEU A 90 -14.08 6.17 11.63
C LEU A 90 -14.63 6.65 10.29
N ASP A 91 -15.18 5.75 9.48
CA ASP A 91 -15.77 6.10 8.19
C ASP A 91 -17.05 6.92 8.36
N HIS A 92 -17.92 6.57 9.33
CA HIS A 92 -19.09 7.37 9.66
C HIS A 92 -18.70 8.74 10.19
N ALA A 93 -17.77 8.80 11.13
CA ALA A 93 -17.29 10.06 11.68
C ALA A 93 -16.65 10.97 10.61
N ALA A 94 -15.96 10.39 9.64
CA ALA A 94 -15.42 11.14 8.50
C ALA A 94 -16.53 11.66 7.55
N GLU A 95 -17.63 10.89 7.34
CA GLU A 95 -18.82 11.36 6.61
C GLU A 95 -19.47 12.56 7.34
N ASP A 96 -19.68 12.45 8.65
CA ASP A 96 -20.27 13.52 9.47
C ASP A 96 -19.42 14.80 9.40
N LEU A 97 -18.10 14.69 9.51
CA LEU A 97 -17.20 15.82 9.37
C LEU A 97 -17.24 16.43 7.96
N ALA A 98 -17.29 15.59 6.92
CA ALA A 98 -17.39 16.07 5.55
C ALA A 98 -18.71 16.85 5.30
N ASP A 99 -19.80 16.43 5.93
CA ASP A 99 -21.09 17.13 5.88
C ASP A 99 -21.06 18.42 6.70
N GLU A 100 -20.48 18.42 7.90
CA GLU A 100 -20.26 19.62 8.73
C GLU A 100 -19.49 20.69 7.93
N LEU A 101 -18.39 20.29 7.29
CA LEU A 101 -17.56 21.17 6.47
C LEU A 101 -18.17 21.50 5.09
N ARG A 102 -19.30 20.91 4.75
CA ARG A 102 -20.01 21.10 3.47
C ARG A 102 -19.10 20.84 2.25
N LEU A 103 -18.23 19.86 2.35
CA LEU A 103 -17.24 19.53 1.30
C LEU A 103 -17.87 19.18 -0.05
N SER A 104 -19.18 18.92 -0.08
CA SER A 104 -19.91 18.65 -1.33
C SER A 104 -20.35 19.90 -2.10
N ARG A 105 -20.33 21.08 -1.48
CA ARG A 105 -20.96 22.29 -2.00
C ARG A 105 -20.00 23.46 -2.23
N GLY A 106 -18.75 23.35 -1.77
CA GLY A 106 -17.76 24.41 -1.84
C GLY A 106 -16.39 23.92 -2.31
N ASP A 107 -15.41 24.81 -2.23
CA ASP A 107 -14.02 24.45 -2.45
C ASP A 107 -13.47 23.66 -1.25
N ILE A 108 -13.23 22.38 -1.47
CA ILE A 108 -12.70 21.45 -0.47
C ILE A 108 -11.41 22.01 0.15
N SER A 109 -10.52 22.59 -0.66
CA SER A 109 -9.24 23.12 -0.17
C SER A 109 -9.44 24.25 0.84
N THR A 110 -10.33 25.19 0.54
CA THR A 110 -10.66 26.29 1.42
C THR A 110 -11.28 25.79 2.73
N ALA A 111 -12.24 24.87 2.67
CA ALA A 111 -12.91 24.35 3.85
C ALA A 111 -11.93 23.61 4.81
N LEU A 112 -11.01 22.83 4.26
CA LEU A 112 -9.98 22.14 5.05
C LEU A 112 -8.99 23.13 5.70
N VAL A 113 -8.56 24.16 4.96
CA VAL A 113 -7.68 25.21 5.49
C VAL A 113 -8.39 26.03 6.59
N GLU A 114 -9.66 26.36 6.42
CA GLU A 114 -10.46 27.03 7.43
C GLU A 114 -10.62 26.18 8.69
N ARG A 115 -10.88 24.87 8.56
CA ARG A 115 -10.93 23.95 9.71
C ARG A 115 -9.63 23.96 10.49
N MET A 116 -8.49 23.88 9.81
CA MET A 116 -7.16 23.94 10.45
C MET A 116 -6.98 25.26 11.22
N ARG A 117 -7.38 26.38 10.62
CA ARG A 117 -7.25 27.69 11.23
C ARG A 117 -8.19 27.88 12.42
N GLU A 118 -9.48 27.55 12.27
CA GLU A 118 -10.51 27.88 13.24
C GLU A 118 -10.49 26.95 14.46
N LYS A 119 -10.41 25.65 14.23
CA LYS A 119 -10.45 24.65 15.30
C LYS A 119 -9.09 24.43 15.94
N HIS A 120 -8.03 24.33 15.11
CA HIS A 120 -6.69 23.96 15.60
C HIS A 120 -5.74 25.13 15.77
N ARG A 121 -6.13 26.33 15.31
CA ARG A 121 -5.26 27.51 15.34
C ARG A 121 -3.94 27.30 14.58
N LEU A 122 -3.99 26.50 13.52
CA LEU A 122 -2.88 26.19 12.64
C LEU A 122 -3.07 26.83 11.28
N THR A 123 -2.03 27.51 10.80
CA THR A 123 -2.02 28.12 9.45
C THR A 123 -1.36 27.19 8.47
N VAL A 124 -1.99 26.92 7.34
CA VAL A 124 -1.37 26.14 6.24
C VAL A 124 -0.47 27.06 5.41
N ARG A 125 0.79 26.67 5.23
CA ARG A 125 1.77 27.40 4.45
C ARG A 125 2.35 26.52 3.37
N ILE A 126 2.42 27.03 2.14
CA ILE A 126 3.13 26.40 1.04
C ILE A 126 4.51 27.04 1.00
N LEU A 127 5.54 26.24 1.13
CA LEU A 127 6.94 26.70 1.20
C LEU A 127 7.72 26.21 -0.03
N PRO A 128 8.68 27.00 -0.49
CA PRO A 128 9.63 26.59 -1.52
C PRO A 128 10.39 25.32 -1.15
N ALA A 129 10.78 24.53 -2.16
CA ALA A 129 11.44 23.24 -1.94
C ALA A 129 12.80 23.35 -1.25
N ASP A 130 13.50 24.48 -1.41
CA ASP A 130 14.77 24.80 -0.77
C ASP A 130 14.63 25.10 0.74
N VAL A 131 13.44 25.54 1.17
CA VAL A 131 13.13 25.81 2.59
C VAL A 131 12.78 24.53 3.35
N VAL A 132 12.23 23.54 2.67
CA VAL A 132 11.83 22.23 3.25
C VAL A 132 12.45 21.08 2.43
N PRO A 133 13.78 21.01 2.32
CA PRO A 133 14.44 20.05 1.44
C PRO A 133 14.10 18.60 1.86
N GLY A 134 13.64 17.80 0.90
CA GLY A 134 13.32 16.38 1.12
C GLY A 134 12.08 16.11 1.96
N LEU A 135 11.34 17.15 2.40
CA LEU A 135 10.12 16.99 3.17
C LEU A 135 8.88 17.27 2.33
N VAL A 136 7.92 16.38 2.42
CA VAL A 136 6.59 16.53 1.81
C VAL A 136 5.75 17.52 2.64
N HIS A 137 5.76 17.37 3.97
CA HIS A 137 5.07 18.22 4.91
C HIS A 137 5.80 18.26 6.26
N ARG A 138 5.56 19.30 7.04
CA ARG A 138 6.05 19.44 8.41
C ARG A 138 5.03 20.20 9.25
N LEU A 139 4.73 19.67 10.45
CA LEU A 139 3.96 20.37 11.45
C LEU A 139 4.93 21.14 12.36
N ASP A 140 4.92 22.48 12.28
CA ASP A 140 5.66 23.36 13.17
C ASP A 140 4.72 23.88 14.26
N LEU A 141 4.83 23.30 15.43
CA LEU A 141 3.99 23.67 16.59
C LEU A 141 4.37 25.03 17.17
N HIS A 142 5.64 25.43 17.08
CA HIS A 142 6.09 26.74 17.57
C HIS A 142 5.54 27.88 16.72
N ALA A 143 5.68 27.75 15.41
CA ALA A 143 5.13 28.70 14.44
C ALA A 143 3.60 28.53 14.25
N ARG A 144 2.99 27.47 14.79
CA ARG A 144 1.60 27.08 14.56
C ARG A 144 1.27 26.96 13.07
N GLN A 145 2.09 26.23 12.35
CA GLN A 145 1.98 26.08 10.91
C GLN A 145 2.03 24.60 10.48
N LEU A 146 1.14 24.26 9.57
CA LEU A 146 1.32 23.09 8.71
C LEU A 146 2.02 23.56 7.42
N GLN A 147 3.27 23.18 7.27
CA GLN A 147 4.12 23.56 6.16
C GLN A 147 4.07 22.45 5.11
N LEU A 148 3.76 22.80 3.87
CA LEU A 148 3.66 21.89 2.73
C LEU A 148 4.68 22.31 1.67
N SER A 149 5.31 21.37 1.00
CA SER A 149 6.19 21.65 -0.12
C SER A 149 5.42 22.21 -1.32
N GLU A 150 5.98 23.19 -2.02
CA GLU A 150 5.42 23.70 -3.27
C GLU A 150 5.41 22.64 -4.39
N MET A 151 6.26 21.61 -4.29
CA MET A 151 6.31 20.51 -5.24
C MET A 151 5.07 19.62 -5.20
N LEU A 152 4.29 19.67 -4.12
CA LEU A 152 3.05 18.92 -4.02
C LEU A 152 1.98 19.44 -4.98
N GLY A 153 1.39 18.57 -5.77
CA GLY A 153 0.19 18.85 -6.55
C GLY A 153 -1.05 19.11 -5.68
N GLY A 154 -2.09 19.69 -6.25
CA GLY A 154 -3.31 20.07 -5.52
C GLY A 154 -3.97 18.90 -4.77
N ALA A 155 -4.02 17.71 -5.36
CA ALA A 155 -4.58 16.51 -4.71
C ALA A 155 -3.74 16.08 -3.49
N ALA A 156 -2.40 16.10 -3.63
CA ALA A 156 -1.49 15.76 -2.55
C ALA A 156 -1.56 16.78 -1.40
N ARG A 157 -1.67 18.08 -1.68
CA ARG A 157 -1.83 19.11 -0.64
C ARG A 157 -3.12 18.92 0.15
N ARG A 158 -4.26 18.69 -0.52
CA ARG A 158 -5.55 18.40 0.14
C ARG A 158 -5.44 17.16 1.03
N PHE A 159 -4.81 16.12 0.53
CA PHE A 159 -4.60 14.90 1.29
C PHE A 159 -3.77 15.15 2.57
N GLN A 160 -2.66 15.89 2.47
CA GLN A 160 -1.84 16.20 3.64
C GLN A 160 -2.59 17.05 4.68
N ILE A 161 -3.44 17.98 4.25
CA ILE A 161 -4.27 18.75 5.18
C ILE A 161 -5.33 17.84 5.83
N ALA A 162 -6.01 17.00 5.05
CA ALA A 162 -6.99 16.05 5.56
C ALA A 162 -6.35 15.03 6.52
N ARG A 163 -5.13 14.54 6.21
CA ARG A 163 -4.34 13.66 7.07
C ARG A 163 -3.98 14.34 8.39
N GLN A 164 -3.62 15.62 8.35
CA GLN A 164 -3.35 16.38 9.57
C GLN A 164 -4.60 16.56 10.42
N ILE A 165 -5.76 16.85 9.81
CA ILE A 165 -7.06 16.90 10.51
C ILE A 165 -7.36 15.53 11.13
N ALA A 166 -7.18 14.44 10.39
CA ALA A 166 -7.37 13.08 10.89
C ALA A 166 -6.50 12.79 12.12
N SER A 167 -5.22 13.14 12.07
CA SER A 167 -4.29 12.93 13.18
C SER A 167 -4.59 13.76 14.43
N LEU A 168 -5.30 14.88 14.28
CA LEU A 168 -5.66 15.77 15.40
C LEU A 168 -7.04 15.43 15.97
N GLU A 169 -8.03 15.16 15.10
CA GLU A 169 -9.43 15.05 15.52
C GLU A 169 -9.84 13.61 15.83
N TYR A 170 -9.13 12.62 15.26
CA TYR A 170 -9.44 11.19 15.42
C TYR A 170 -8.34 10.43 16.18
N ARG A 171 -7.40 11.16 16.81
CA ARG A 171 -6.27 10.55 17.52
C ARG A 171 -6.70 9.44 18.46
N ASP A 172 -7.61 9.77 19.42
CA ASP A 172 -8.02 8.84 20.47
C ASP A 172 -8.72 7.60 19.90
N ALA A 173 -9.55 7.79 18.87
CA ALA A 173 -10.23 6.68 18.19
C ALA A 173 -9.25 5.79 17.41
N ILE A 174 -8.26 6.40 16.74
CA ILE A 174 -7.18 5.69 16.05
C ILE A 174 -6.32 4.92 17.05
N ASP A 175 -5.92 5.56 18.14
CA ASP A 175 -5.10 4.92 19.18
C ASP A 175 -5.82 3.75 19.83
N THR A 176 -7.10 3.90 20.17
CA THR A 176 -7.96 2.82 20.69
C THR A 176 -8.03 1.63 19.71
N LEU A 177 -8.19 1.89 18.42
CA LEU A 177 -8.22 0.85 17.38
C LEU A 177 -6.87 0.13 17.28
N VAL A 178 -5.76 0.88 17.28
CA VAL A 178 -4.41 0.33 17.19
C VAL A 178 -4.06 -0.52 18.41
N GLU A 179 -4.44 -0.08 19.61
CA GLU A 179 -4.26 -0.86 20.84
C GLU A 179 -5.10 -2.13 20.82
N GLY A 180 -6.35 -2.04 20.38
CA GLY A 180 -7.25 -3.18 20.25
C GLY A 180 -6.84 -4.19 19.17
N ALA A 181 -5.91 -3.83 18.26
CA ALA A 181 -5.41 -4.72 17.21
C ALA A 181 -4.55 -5.89 17.75
N GLY A 182 -4.00 -5.77 18.96
CA GLY A 182 -3.17 -6.80 19.59
C GLY A 182 -1.83 -7.01 18.88
N LEU A 183 -1.23 -5.94 18.32
CA LEU A 183 0.04 -6.00 17.62
C LEU A 183 1.21 -6.09 18.60
N SER A 184 2.18 -6.97 18.28
CA SER A 184 3.32 -7.26 19.16
C SER A 184 4.36 -6.15 19.16
N SER A 185 4.68 -5.59 17.96
CA SER A 185 5.76 -4.62 17.80
C SER A 185 5.26 -3.17 17.81
N ALA A 186 6.09 -2.25 18.29
CA ALA A 186 5.81 -0.81 18.21
C ALA A 186 5.79 -0.32 16.75
N GLU A 187 6.61 -0.93 15.89
CA GLU A 187 6.67 -0.63 14.47
C GLU A 187 5.38 -1.04 13.75
N ALA A 188 4.86 -2.25 14.01
CA ALA A 188 3.58 -2.68 13.46
C ALA A 188 2.43 -1.76 13.90
N ARG A 189 2.43 -1.34 15.17
CA ARG A 189 1.45 -0.35 15.67
C ARG A 189 1.56 0.98 14.95
N GLN A 190 2.78 1.44 14.67
CA GLN A 190 2.98 2.70 13.93
C GLN A 190 2.50 2.57 12.47
N ILE A 191 2.81 1.47 11.79
CA ILE A 191 2.34 1.20 10.43
C ILE A 191 0.81 1.18 10.37
N LEU A 192 0.16 0.49 11.32
CA LEU A 192 -1.30 0.47 11.40
C LEU A 192 -1.87 1.87 11.68
N ARG A 193 -1.26 2.64 12.60
CA ARG A 193 -1.68 4.02 12.92
C ARG A 193 -1.62 4.92 11.68
N ASP A 194 -0.51 4.86 10.95
CA ASP A 194 -0.34 5.64 9.72
C ASP A 194 -1.38 5.23 8.67
N HIS A 195 -1.61 3.93 8.48
CA HIS A 195 -2.62 3.42 7.56
C HIS A 195 -4.03 3.90 7.92
N VAL A 196 -4.42 3.82 9.18
CA VAL A 196 -5.76 4.26 9.65
C VAL A 196 -5.89 5.79 9.56
N THR A 197 -4.82 6.54 9.82
CA THR A 197 -4.81 8.00 9.63
C THR A 197 -5.04 8.36 8.15
N ASP A 198 -4.36 7.67 7.24
CA ASP A 198 -4.53 7.84 5.79
C ASP A 198 -5.93 7.42 5.35
N TYR A 199 -6.46 6.34 5.92
CA TYR A 199 -7.85 5.90 5.70
C TYR A 199 -8.86 7.00 6.03
N VAL A 200 -8.76 7.62 7.22
CA VAL A 200 -9.67 8.70 7.64
C VAL A 200 -9.53 9.92 6.72
N ALA A 201 -8.31 10.28 6.32
CA ALA A 201 -8.08 11.34 5.36
C ALA A 201 -8.76 11.08 4.00
N LEU A 202 -8.66 9.85 3.50
CA LEU A 202 -9.33 9.44 2.26
C LEU A 202 -10.85 9.40 2.42
N ALA A 203 -11.35 8.96 3.59
CA ALA A 203 -12.78 8.94 3.90
C ALA A 203 -13.37 10.36 3.97
N LEU A 204 -12.61 11.32 4.49
CA LEU A 204 -12.99 12.73 4.51
C LEU A 204 -13.06 13.33 3.09
N LEU A 205 -12.10 13.04 2.23
CA LEU A 205 -12.05 13.52 0.84
C LEU A 205 -13.08 12.83 -0.05
N MET A 206 -13.37 11.57 0.23
CA MET A 206 -14.29 10.69 -0.52
C MET A 206 -15.27 10.03 0.45
N PRO A 207 -16.27 10.79 1.00
CA PRO A 207 -17.23 10.27 1.97
C PRO A 207 -17.99 9.07 1.41
N TYR A 208 -18.21 8.05 2.23
CA TYR A 208 -18.59 6.69 1.82
C TYR A 208 -19.76 6.66 0.85
N ARG A 209 -20.95 7.10 1.28
CA ARG A 209 -22.19 7.02 0.48
C ARG A 209 -22.12 7.85 -0.79
N ARG A 210 -21.51 9.04 -0.69
CA ARG A 210 -21.32 9.92 -1.86
C ARG A 210 -20.36 9.27 -2.86
N PHE A 211 -19.28 8.65 -2.36
CA PHE A 211 -18.29 8.01 -3.19
C PHE A 211 -18.84 6.75 -3.84
N LEU A 212 -19.46 5.83 -3.06
CA LEU A 212 -20.07 4.62 -3.58
C LEU A 212 -21.11 4.91 -4.66
N ARG A 213 -22.03 5.86 -4.40
CA ARG A 213 -23.03 6.29 -5.39
C ARG A 213 -22.39 6.82 -6.67
N ALA A 214 -21.27 7.56 -6.55
CA ALA A 214 -20.56 8.07 -7.71
C ALA A 214 -19.90 6.92 -8.49
N CYS A 215 -19.33 5.93 -7.82
CA CYS A 215 -18.77 4.73 -8.44
C CYS A 215 -19.83 3.99 -9.27
N GLU A 216 -20.98 3.71 -8.66
CA GLU A 216 -22.10 3.01 -9.32
C GLU A 216 -22.65 3.80 -10.52
N GLN A 217 -22.87 5.09 -10.36
CA GLN A 217 -23.38 5.97 -11.44
C GLN A 217 -22.46 6.08 -12.65
N THR A 218 -21.15 5.89 -12.45
CA THR A 218 -20.15 5.99 -13.52
C THR A 218 -19.65 4.63 -13.98
N ASN A 219 -20.24 3.51 -13.53
CA ASN A 219 -19.71 2.17 -13.75
C ASN A 219 -18.21 2.12 -13.41
N TYR A 220 -17.85 2.68 -12.26
CA TYR A 220 -16.46 2.76 -11.76
C TYR A 220 -15.47 3.34 -12.78
N ASP A 221 -15.88 4.33 -13.60
CA ASP A 221 -14.95 5.06 -14.46
C ASP A 221 -13.92 5.82 -13.62
N LEU A 222 -12.71 5.27 -13.53
CA LEU A 222 -11.63 5.80 -12.69
C LEU A 222 -11.22 7.22 -13.11
N THR A 223 -11.30 7.55 -14.41
CA THR A 223 -10.94 8.88 -14.92
C THR A 223 -11.96 9.94 -14.48
N ILE A 224 -13.23 9.60 -14.54
CA ILE A 224 -14.31 10.47 -14.06
C ILE A 224 -14.22 10.64 -12.55
N LEU A 225 -14.00 9.56 -11.80
CA LEU A 225 -13.93 9.58 -10.34
C LEU A 225 -12.75 10.42 -9.83
N VAL A 226 -11.56 10.27 -10.40
CA VAL A 226 -10.38 11.11 -10.09
C VAL A 226 -10.70 12.59 -10.24
N ARG A 227 -11.35 12.97 -11.34
CA ARG A 227 -11.74 14.37 -11.60
C ARG A 227 -12.84 14.86 -10.67
N ARG A 228 -13.87 14.02 -10.43
CA ARG A 228 -15.04 14.38 -9.61
C ARG A 228 -14.68 14.67 -8.16
N PHE A 229 -13.76 13.87 -7.60
CA PHE A 229 -13.28 14.03 -6.22
C PHE A 229 -11.99 14.84 -6.12
N THR A 230 -11.40 15.21 -7.25
CA THR A 230 -10.14 15.97 -7.33
C THR A 230 -8.99 15.33 -6.54
N VAL A 231 -8.93 14.00 -6.52
CA VAL A 231 -7.91 13.16 -5.86
C VAL A 231 -6.91 12.62 -6.87
N SER A 232 -5.80 12.06 -6.40
CA SER A 232 -4.87 11.32 -7.26
C SER A 232 -5.41 9.93 -7.58
N PHE A 233 -4.82 9.28 -8.60
CA PHE A 233 -5.16 7.89 -8.92
C PHE A 233 -4.86 6.94 -7.76
N ASP A 234 -3.77 7.17 -7.04
CA ASP A 234 -3.39 6.41 -5.85
C ASP A 234 -4.45 6.53 -4.75
N GLN A 235 -4.81 7.76 -4.40
CA GLN A 235 -5.85 8.04 -3.41
C GLN A 235 -7.19 7.37 -3.76
N LEU A 236 -7.58 7.44 -5.03
CA LEU A 236 -8.78 6.76 -5.52
C LEU A 236 -8.66 5.24 -5.38
N ALA A 237 -7.54 4.65 -5.81
CA ALA A 237 -7.31 3.21 -5.77
C ALA A 237 -7.34 2.67 -4.33
N GLN A 238 -6.70 3.36 -3.41
CA GLN A 238 -6.73 3.01 -2.00
C GLN A 238 -8.17 3.10 -1.43
N ARG A 239 -8.92 4.18 -1.73
CA ARG A 239 -10.30 4.33 -1.23
C ARG A 239 -11.24 3.25 -1.79
N LEU A 240 -11.07 2.81 -3.03
CA LEU A 240 -11.86 1.74 -3.62
C LEU A 240 -11.73 0.41 -2.86
N THR A 241 -10.59 0.13 -2.23
CA THR A 241 -10.40 -1.08 -1.42
C THR A 241 -11.16 -1.05 -0.09
N THR A 242 -11.69 0.09 0.33
CA THR A 242 -12.33 0.29 1.63
C THR A 242 -13.86 0.21 1.61
N LEU A 243 -14.47 0.01 0.46
CA LEU A 243 -15.93 0.02 0.28
C LEU A 243 -16.57 -1.30 0.76
N GLN A 244 -16.45 -1.61 2.05
CA GLN A 244 -16.87 -2.88 2.64
C GLN A 244 -17.96 -2.74 3.74
N ARG A 245 -18.67 -1.61 3.79
CA ARG A 245 -19.78 -1.37 4.75
C ARG A 245 -20.87 -2.40 4.55
N VAL A 246 -21.30 -3.04 5.63
CA VAL A 246 -22.37 -4.05 5.59
C VAL A 246 -23.65 -3.44 5.02
N GLY A 247 -24.22 -4.05 4.00
CA GLY A 247 -25.44 -3.57 3.32
C GLY A 247 -25.20 -2.52 2.22
N GLU A 248 -24.03 -1.91 2.17
CA GLU A 248 -23.66 -0.89 1.18
C GLU A 248 -22.24 -1.17 0.63
N ARG A 249 -22.00 -2.38 0.11
CA ARG A 249 -20.68 -2.78 -0.38
C ARG A 249 -20.45 -2.33 -1.82
N GLY A 250 -19.24 -1.82 -2.08
CA GLY A 250 -18.73 -1.63 -3.43
C GLY A 250 -18.09 -2.90 -3.99
N LEU A 251 -17.41 -2.77 -5.14
CA LEU A 251 -16.67 -3.87 -5.75
C LEU A 251 -15.44 -4.24 -4.89
N PRO A 252 -15.12 -5.55 -4.78
CA PRO A 252 -14.05 -6.04 -3.94
C PRO A 252 -12.67 -5.85 -4.59
N PHE A 253 -12.18 -4.64 -4.60
CA PHE A 253 -10.86 -4.33 -5.12
C PHE A 253 -9.73 -4.71 -4.17
N PHE A 254 -8.57 -5.05 -4.74
CA PHE A 254 -7.27 -4.93 -4.09
C PHE A 254 -6.44 -3.82 -4.75
N CYS A 255 -5.48 -3.29 -4.02
CA CYS A 255 -4.51 -2.32 -4.50
C CYS A 255 -3.10 -2.79 -4.16
N ALA A 256 -2.19 -2.73 -5.13
CA ALA A 256 -0.79 -3.08 -4.95
C ALA A 256 0.12 -2.01 -5.57
N HIS A 257 1.23 -1.72 -4.91
CA HIS A 257 2.25 -0.78 -5.39
C HIS A 257 3.53 -1.54 -5.70
N PHE A 258 4.12 -1.26 -6.84
CA PHE A 258 5.35 -1.86 -7.30
C PHE A 258 6.36 -0.80 -7.69
N ASP A 259 7.61 -1.05 -7.36
CA ASP A 259 8.71 -0.27 -7.90
C ASP A 259 9.08 -0.73 -9.32
N ARG A 260 10.02 -0.01 -9.95
CA ARG A 260 10.49 -0.36 -11.29
C ARG A 260 11.27 -1.67 -11.33
N ALA A 261 11.85 -2.10 -10.24
CA ALA A 261 12.55 -3.38 -10.13
C ALA A 261 11.58 -4.57 -9.93
N GLY A 262 10.30 -4.28 -9.69
CA GLY A 262 9.24 -5.27 -9.51
C GLY A 262 9.05 -5.72 -8.07
N PHE A 263 9.65 -5.01 -7.12
CA PHE A 263 9.34 -5.25 -5.71
C PHE A 263 7.97 -4.67 -5.37
N MET A 264 7.19 -5.44 -4.64
CA MET A 264 5.93 -4.98 -4.11
C MET A 264 6.18 -4.17 -2.84
N LEU A 265 5.87 -2.88 -2.92
CA LEU A 265 6.07 -1.93 -1.83
C LEU A 265 4.91 -1.95 -0.82
N GLN A 266 3.69 -2.15 -1.33
CA GLN A 266 2.47 -2.13 -0.54
C GLN A 266 1.42 -3.03 -1.18
N PHE A 267 0.64 -3.72 -0.35
CA PHE A 267 -0.53 -4.46 -0.78
C PHE A 267 -1.67 -4.23 0.20
N THR A 268 -2.84 -3.93 -0.31
CA THR A 268 -4.05 -3.75 0.47
C THR A 268 -5.20 -4.46 -0.24
N ALA A 269 -5.79 -5.42 0.42
CA ALA A 269 -6.99 -6.11 -0.07
C ALA A 269 -8.14 -5.86 0.91
N GLY A 270 -9.27 -5.39 0.39
CA GLY A 270 -10.52 -5.37 1.14
C GLY A 270 -11.09 -6.80 1.25
N ALA A 271 -12.37 -6.97 0.94
CA ALA A 271 -13.03 -8.29 0.92
C ALA A 271 -12.70 -9.14 -0.31
N SER A 272 -11.66 -8.79 -1.08
CA SER A 272 -11.39 -9.43 -2.37
C SER A 272 -11.01 -10.91 -2.26
N GLY A 273 -10.57 -11.38 -1.09
CA GLY A 273 -9.99 -12.71 -0.94
C GLY A 273 -8.77 -12.90 -1.85
N ALA A 274 -8.21 -11.80 -2.37
CA ALA A 274 -7.04 -11.81 -3.19
C ALA A 274 -5.85 -12.20 -2.34
N VAL A 275 -5.48 -13.45 -2.41
CA VAL A 275 -4.15 -13.88 -2.06
C VAL A 275 -3.29 -13.54 -3.26
N TYR A 276 -2.69 -12.35 -3.23
CA TYR A 276 -1.72 -12.00 -4.24
C TYR A 276 -0.46 -12.84 -3.99
N PRO A 277 0.11 -13.49 -5.00
CA PRO A 277 1.35 -14.23 -4.82
C PRO A 277 2.46 -13.21 -4.47
N LEU A 278 2.77 -13.15 -3.19
CA LEU A 278 3.76 -12.23 -2.60
C LEU A 278 5.19 -12.59 -2.99
N GLU A 279 5.42 -13.84 -3.44
CA GLU A 279 6.74 -14.37 -3.64
C GLU A 279 7.06 -14.56 -5.14
N GLY A 280 8.11 -13.87 -5.58
CA GLY A 280 8.98 -14.33 -6.67
C GLY A 280 8.46 -14.18 -8.09
N ILE A 281 7.32 -13.58 -8.34
CA ILE A 281 6.79 -13.50 -9.69
C ILE A 281 7.28 -12.24 -10.39
N ARG A 282 8.51 -12.25 -10.82
CA ARG A 282 8.99 -11.36 -11.88
C ARG A 282 8.46 -11.88 -13.22
N ARG A 283 7.26 -11.45 -13.60
CA ARG A 283 6.71 -11.77 -14.92
C ARG A 283 6.80 -10.52 -15.81
N PRO A 284 7.71 -10.47 -16.78
CA PRO A 284 7.93 -9.29 -17.63
C PRO A 284 6.68 -8.83 -18.38
N GLN A 285 5.76 -9.75 -18.65
CA GLN A 285 4.52 -9.50 -19.40
C GLN A 285 3.38 -8.95 -18.51
N TRP A 286 3.60 -8.82 -17.23
CA TRP A 286 2.56 -8.33 -16.34
C TRP A 286 2.37 -6.81 -16.48
N VAL A 287 1.12 -6.37 -16.50
CA VAL A 287 0.73 -4.99 -16.80
C VAL A 287 1.46 -3.90 -15.98
N PRO A 288 1.82 -4.06 -14.70
CA PRO A 288 2.56 -3.04 -13.98
C PRO A 288 3.87 -2.64 -14.64
N TYR A 289 4.60 -3.59 -15.22
CA TYR A 289 5.89 -3.30 -15.88
C TYR A 289 5.71 -2.47 -17.15
N ALA A 290 4.67 -2.77 -17.94
CA ALA A 290 4.35 -2.03 -19.15
C ALA A 290 3.98 -0.56 -18.87
N THR A 291 3.49 -0.24 -17.66
CA THR A 291 3.12 1.13 -17.29
C THR A 291 4.34 2.05 -17.17
N PHE A 292 5.51 1.54 -16.83
CA PHE A 292 6.74 2.33 -16.76
C PHE A 292 7.19 2.85 -18.12
N GLU A 293 6.85 2.16 -19.19
CA GLU A 293 7.13 2.55 -20.56
C GLU A 293 6.06 3.51 -21.11
N ARG A 294 4.82 3.34 -20.69
CA ARG A 294 3.65 4.11 -21.16
C ARG A 294 3.14 5.07 -20.09
N ARG A 295 3.91 6.12 -19.82
CA ARG A 295 3.63 7.10 -18.77
C ARG A 295 2.22 7.64 -18.82
N GLY A 296 1.55 7.66 -17.68
CA GLY A 296 0.23 8.24 -17.51
C GLY A 296 -0.92 7.44 -18.16
N ALA A 297 -0.61 6.40 -18.96
CA ALA A 297 -1.62 5.53 -19.51
C ALA A 297 -2.19 4.62 -18.42
N LEU A 298 -3.50 4.42 -18.45
CA LEU A 298 -4.16 3.36 -17.69
C LEU A 298 -4.16 2.11 -18.57
N LEU A 299 -3.46 1.07 -18.14
CA LEU A 299 -3.37 -0.20 -18.83
C LEU A 299 -4.22 -1.24 -18.10
N THR A 300 -4.77 -2.19 -18.86
CA THR A 300 -5.64 -3.24 -18.34
C THR A 300 -5.15 -4.61 -18.79
N GLN A 301 -5.35 -5.63 -17.94
CA GLN A 301 -4.99 -7.00 -18.23
C GLN A 301 -5.86 -7.98 -17.45
N PHE A 302 -6.27 -9.08 -18.12
CA PHE A 302 -6.77 -10.25 -17.42
C PHE A 302 -5.60 -11.18 -17.09
N VAL A 303 -5.53 -11.65 -15.84
CA VAL A 303 -4.51 -12.59 -15.37
C VAL A 303 -5.16 -13.79 -14.69
N THR A 304 -4.51 -14.94 -14.80
CA THR A 304 -4.94 -16.17 -14.13
C THR A 304 -3.87 -16.59 -13.15
N PHE A 305 -4.27 -16.90 -11.92
CA PHE A 305 -3.40 -17.41 -10.87
C PHE A 305 -3.86 -18.83 -10.47
N GLY A 306 -2.92 -19.68 -10.03
CA GLY A 306 -3.21 -21.02 -9.54
C GLY A 306 -2.96 -22.11 -10.60
N GLU A 307 -1.83 -22.10 -11.28
CA GLU A 307 -1.39 -23.24 -12.08
C GLU A 307 -1.28 -24.50 -11.21
N GLY A 308 -2.05 -25.55 -11.57
CA GLY A 308 -2.13 -26.80 -10.80
C GLY A 308 -3.29 -26.86 -9.81
N GLU A 309 -4.06 -25.80 -9.60
CA GLU A 309 -5.30 -25.85 -8.84
C GLU A 309 -6.49 -26.32 -9.72
N ALA A 310 -7.44 -27.03 -9.11
CA ALA A 310 -8.63 -27.55 -9.82
C ALA A 310 -9.52 -26.44 -10.43
N ALA A 311 -9.38 -25.18 -9.96
CA ALA A 311 -10.08 -24.02 -10.47
C ALA A 311 -9.17 -22.76 -10.40
N PRO A 312 -8.45 -22.41 -11.47
CA PRO A 312 -7.61 -21.22 -11.51
C PRO A 312 -8.48 -19.96 -11.35
N ARG A 313 -8.03 -19.04 -10.49
CA ARG A 313 -8.72 -17.76 -10.26
C ARG A 313 -8.33 -16.77 -11.33
N LYS A 314 -9.33 -16.08 -11.89
CA LYS A 314 -9.14 -15.05 -12.90
C LYS A 314 -9.33 -13.67 -12.30
N TRP A 315 -8.42 -12.75 -12.62
CA TRP A 315 -8.42 -11.38 -12.13
C TRP A 315 -8.37 -10.38 -13.27
N PHE A 316 -9.04 -9.26 -13.08
CA PHE A 316 -8.93 -8.11 -13.98
C PHE A 316 -8.10 -7.04 -13.27
N ASN A 317 -7.02 -6.61 -13.87
CA ASN A 317 -6.08 -5.64 -13.34
C ASN A 317 -6.10 -4.36 -14.17
N LEU A 318 -6.10 -3.22 -13.48
CA LEU A 318 -5.91 -1.90 -14.03
C LEU A 318 -4.62 -1.35 -13.43
N ALA A 319 -3.70 -0.92 -14.26
CA ALA A 319 -2.41 -0.42 -13.77
C ALA A 319 -2.06 0.94 -14.37
N ARG A 320 -1.43 1.78 -13.56
CA ARG A 320 -0.94 3.08 -13.95
C ARG A 320 0.31 3.44 -13.17
N THR A 321 1.29 4.03 -13.85
CA THR A 321 2.45 4.61 -13.17
C THR A 321 2.09 5.99 -12.61
N ILE A 322 2.49 6.22 -11.36
CA ILE A 322 2.45 7.53 -10.72
C ILE A 322 3.88 8.01 -10.47
N GLU A 323 4.04 9.31 -10.44
CA GLU A 323 5.25 9.99 -9.99
C GLU A 323 4.96 10.56 -8.61
N ASP A 324 5.89 10.34 -7.65
CA ASP A 324 5.73 10.92 -6.33
C ASP A 324 6.00 12.43 -6.39
N ASP A 325 4.94 13.21 -6.22
CA ASP A 325 5.05 14.66 -6.09
C ASP A 325 5.78 15.00 -4.77
N GLY A 326 6.97 15.54 -4.87
CA GLY A 326 7.62 16.20 -3.72
C GLY A 326 8.74 15.44 -3.00
N VAL A 327 9.11 14.23 -3.42
CA VAL A 327 10.29 13.54 -2.89
C VAL A 327 11.49 13.73 -3.83
N ALA A 328 12.65 14.08 -3.28
CA ALA A 328 13.85 14.47 -4.03
C ALA A 328 14.46 13.36 -4.92
N PHE A 329 14.00 12.15 -4.81
CA PHE A 329 14.32 11.04 -5.70
C PHE A 329 13.02 10.57 -6.35
N TYR A 330 12.91 10.78 -7.66
CA TYR A 330 11.80 10.35 -8.52
C TYR A 330 11.56 8.83 -8.41
N SER A 331 10.94 8.39 -7.35
CA SER A 331 10.50 7.02 -7.23
C SER A 331 9.19 6.87 -7.99
N ARG A 332 9.28 6.40 -9.23
CA ARG A 332 8.09 6.00 -9.97
C ARG A 332 7.60 4.69 -9.41
N ARG A 333 6.32 4.67 -9.10
CA ARG A 333 5.64 3.46 -8.67
C ARG A 333 4.54 3.11 -9.65
N ALA A 334 4.37 1.82 -9.94
CA ALA A 334 3.20 1.31 -10.62
C ALA A 334 2.15 0.96 -9.57
N ILE A 335 0.94 1.46 -9.76
CA ILE A 335 -0.22 1.07 -8.95
C ILE A 335 -1.04 0.09 -9.76
N VAL A 336 -1.38 -1.03 -9.14
CA VAL A 336 -2.31 -2.02 -9.67
C VAL A 336 -3.56 -2.02 -8.82
N LEU A 337 -4.67 -1.73 -9.43
CA LEU A 337 -6.00 -1.93 -8.87
C LEU A 337 -6.61 -3.15 -9.53
N GLY A 338 -7.00 -4.15 -8.77
CA GLY A 338 -7.51 -5.38 -9.36
C GLY A 338 -8.71 -5.95 -8.60
N LEU A 339 -9.47 -6.78 -9.28
CA LEU A 339 -10.61 -7.51 -8.73
C LEU A 339 -10.79 -8.84 -9.48
N GLU A 340 -11.58 -9.75 -8.91
CA GLU A 340 -11.92 -10.99 -9.62
C GLU A 340 -12.63 -10.69 -10.95
N ALA A 341 -12.24 -11.39 -12.00
CA ALA A 341 -12.73 -11.16 -13.38
C ALA A 341 -14.25 -11.21 -13.50
N ARG A 342 -14.95 -11.97 -12.63
CA ARG A 342 -16.42 -12.01 -12.61
C ARG A 342 -17.11 -10.68 -12.34
N PHE A 343 -16.39 -9.71 -11.78
CA PHE A 343 -16.91 -8.37 -11.51
C PHE A 343 -16.50 -7.35 -12.56
N SER A 344 -15.69 -7.74 -13.55
CA SER A 344 -15.14 -6.81 -14.55
C SER A 344 -16.21 -6.12 -15.40
N ASP A 345 -17.33 -6.80 -15.66
CA ASP A 345 -18.43 -6.24 -16.47
C ASP A 345 -19.04 -4.97 -15.90
N GLN A 346 -18.82 -4.72 -14.59
CA GLN A 346 -19.30 -3.52 -13.90
C GLN A 346 -18.36 -2.31 -14.08
N LEU A 347 -17.22 -2.49 -14.74
CA LEU A 347 -16.25 -1.43 -14.97
C LEU A 347 -16.30 -0.90 -16.40
N THR A 348 -16.33 0.40 -16.57
CA THR A 348 -16.22 1.04 -17.87
C THR A 348 -14.94 0.62 -18.61
N GLN A 349 -13.82 0.47 -17.88
CA GLN A 349 -12.52 0.14 -18.46
C GLN A 349 -12.41 -1.31 -18.97
N SER A 350 -13.35 -2.19 -18.66
CA SER A 350 -13.39 -3.55 -19.21
C SER A 350 -14.18 -3.65 -20.51
N GLN A 351 -14.97 -2.63 -20.83
CA GLN A 351 -15.85 -2.63 -22.02
C GLN A 351 -15.02 -2.67 -23.30
N GLY A 352 -15.33 -3.64 -24.18
CA GLY A 352 -14.64 -3.81 -25.45
C GLY A 352 -13.30 -4.56 -25.37
N ILE A 353 -12.86 -4.97 -24.18
CA ILE A 353 -11.75 -5.89 -24.03
C ILE A 353 -12.33 -7.29 -24.18
N ALA A 354 -12.11 -7.93 -25.35
CA ALA A 354 -12.41 -9.34 -25.51
C ALA A 354 -11.65 -10.11 -24.42
N LEU A 355 -12.33 -11.06 -23.76
CA LEU A 355 -11.66 -12.14 -23.03
C LEU A 355 -10.90 -12.96 -24.08
N GLY A 356 -9.74 -12.41 -24.53
CA GLY A 356 -8.83 -13.14 -25.39
C GLY A 356 -8.43 -14.45 -24.72
N PRO A 357 -7.86 -15.40 -25.48
CA PRO A 357 -7.20 -16.54 -24.84
C PRO A 357 -6.23 -15.94 -23.85
N LEU A 358 -6.53 -16.20 -22.60
CA LEU A 358 -5.84 -15.66 -21.44
C LEU A 358 -4.35 -15.64 -21.74
N ASP A 359 -3.75 -14.48 -21.67
CA ASP A 359 -2.33 -14.40 -21.45
C ASP A 359 -2.08 -15.17 -20.16
N THR A 360 -1.98 -16.48 -20.32
CA THR A 360 -1.46 -17.35 -19.29
C THR A 360 -0.10 -16.80 -19.03
N ALA A 361 0.02 -16.10 -17.93
CA ALA A 361 1.31 -15.84 -17.37
C ALA A 361 1.87 -17.24 -17.05
N GLY A 362 2.53 -17.85 -18.02
CA GLY A 362 3.19 -19.14 -17.89
C GLY A 362 4.21 -19.09 -16.77
N PRO A 363 4.67 -20.25 -16.28
CA PRO A 363 5.54 -20.39 -15.13
C PRO A 363 6.81 -19.56 -15.23
#